data_6e7a3219543d97585e6d582bf4275033
#
_entry.id   6e7a3219543d97585e6d582bf4275033
#
_cell.length_a   1.000
_cell.length_b   1.000
_cell.length_c   1.000
_cell.angle_alpha   90.00
_cell.angle_beta   90.00
_cell.angle_gamma   90.00
#
_symmetry.space_group_name_H-M   'P 1'
#
loop_
_entity.id
_entity.type
_entity.pdbx_description
1 polymer ?
#
loop_
_entity_poly.entity_id
_entity_poly.type
_entity_poly.pdbx_seq_one_letter_code
_entity_poly.pdbx_strand_id
1 'polypeptide(L)'
;MNNEKNYTDEEFQKAFQQILKFYKSRYSSQENPKAFLLGGQPGAGKSALENMINIENKYVSISGDDYRKFHPLYDKLNKIYGKDASKYTQKWSGEMVEYLLKEARKEKWNVILEGTLRKAELPIREAKDFKENGYSVELYVVVVKPEKSYLATLQRYEEMIVRCRIPRMTPKEHHDLVVNNIGDNLEIIYNSKAFD
;
A
#
# COMPACT_ATOMS: atom_id res chain seq x y z
N MET A 1 12.79 -16.58 -9.76
CA MET A 1 11.44 -16.33 -9.21
C MET A 1 10.64 -15.66 -10.31
N ASN A 2 9.59 -16.33 -10.80
CA ASN A 2 8.85 -15.84 -11.97
C ASN A 2 8.13 -14.54 -11.66
N ASN A 3 8.74 -13.44 -12.09
CA ASN A 3 8.12 -12.12 -12.17
C ASN A 3 7.36 -11.96 -13.50
N GLU A 4 6.97 -13.08 -14.10
CA GLU A 4 6.22 -13.09 -15.34
C GLU A 4 4.80 -12.57 -15.09
N LYS A 5 4.35 -11.74 -16.02
CA LYS A 5 3.00 -11.20 -16.04
C LYS A 5 2.04 -12.35 -16.30
N ASN A 6 1.19 -12.66 -15.33
CA ASN A 6 0.21 -13.76 -15.39
C ASN A 6 -1.23 -13.26 -15.59
N TYR A 7 -1.37 -12.12 -16.26
CA TYR A 7 -2.62 -11.46 -16.64
C TYR A 7 -2.42 -10.69 -17.95
N THR A 8 -3.49 -10.42 -18.64
CA THR A 8 -3.50 -9.61 -19.87
C THR A 8 -3.67 -8.11 -19.55
N ASP A 9 -3.30 -7.25 -20.51
CA ASP A 9 -3.54 -5.81 -20.38
C ASP A 9 -5.04 -5.49 -20.32
N GLU A 10 -5.86 -6.24 -21.06
CA GLU A 10 -7.31 -6.07 -21.04
C GLU A 10 -7.92 -6.38 -19.67
N GLU A 11 -7.51 -7.48 -19.04
CA GLU A 11 -7.94 -7.84 -17.68
C GLU A 11 -7.53 -6.77 -16.67
N PHE A 12 -6.31 -6.25 -16.79
CA PHE A 12 -5.82 -5.18 -15.94
C PHE A 12 -6.64 -3.90 -16.11
N GLN A 13 -6.83 -3.45 -17.37
CA GLN A 13 -7.58 -2.23 -17.66
C GLN A 13 -9.04 -2.34 -17.21
N LYS A 14 -9.68 -3.48 -17.37
CA LYS A 14 -11.04 -3.72 -16.87
C LYS A 14 -11.14 -3.54 -15.37
N ALA A 15 -10.24 -4.15 -14.60
CA ALA A 15 -10.20 -4.01 -13.14
C ALA A 15 -9.88 -2.57 -12.72
N PHE A 16 -8.90 -1.94 -13.37
CA PHE A 16 -8.53 -0.55 -13.11
C PHE A 16 -9.71 0.40 -13.33
N GLN A 17 -10.43 0.29 -14.46
CA GLN A 17 -11.59 1.14 -14.74
C GLN A 17 -12.73 0.93 -13.74
N GLN A 18 -12.93 -0.29 -13.26
CA GLN A 18 -13.92 -0.57 -12.21
C GLN A 18 -13.56 0.14 -10.90
N ILE A 19 -12.31 0.06 -10.45
CA ILE A 19 -11.81 0.72 -9.25
C ILE A 19 -11.87 2.25 -9.42
N LEU A 20 -11.42 2.74 -10.56
CA LEU A 20 -11.41 4.18 -10.87
C LEU A 20 -12.82 4.75 -10.85
N LYS A 21 -13.79 4.07 -11.47
CA LYS A 21 -15.20 4.48 -11.45
C LYS A 21 -15.74 4.60 -10.03
N PHE A 22 -15.40 3.63 -9.16
CA PHE A 22 -15.78 3.67 -7.75
C PHE A 22 -15.17 4.89 -7.04
N TYR A 23 -13.88 5.17 -7.25
CA TYR A 23 -13.24 6.33 -6.63
C TYR A 23 -13.80 7.67 -7.15
N LYS A 24 -14.03 7.81 -8.46
CA LYS A 24 -14.63 9.01 -9.06
C LYS A 24 -16.06 9.27 -8.57
N SER A 25 -16.81 8.24 -8.20
CA SER A 25 -18.15 8.40 -7.62
C SER A 25 -18.14 8.84 -6.15
N ARG A 26 -17.00 8.69 -5.46
CA ARG A 26 -16.91 8.89 -4.00
C ARG A 26 -16.06 10.08 -3.59
N TYR A 27 -15.06 10.42 -4.38
CA TYR A 27 -14.10 11.47 -4.05
C TYR A 27 -14.16 12.60 -5.08
N SER A 28 -14.03 13.83 -4.59
CA SER A 28 -14.01 15.04 -5.40
C SER A 28 -12.64 15.68 -5.41
N SER A 29 -12.38 16.50 -6.43
CA SER A 29 -11.18 17.33 -6.54
C SER A 29 -11.07 18.30 -5.36
N GLN A 30 -9.86 18.50 -4.88
CA GLN A 30 -9.53 19.42 -3.80
C GLN A 30 -8.71 20.59 -4.34
N GLU A 31 -8.99 21.79 -3.86
CA GLU A 31 -8.20 22.99 -4.20
C GLU A 31 -6.78 22.88 -3.64
N ASN A 32 -6.65 22.43 -2.40
CA ASN A 32 -5.40 22.23 -1.69
C ASN A 32 -5.27 20.72 -1.31
N PRO A 33 -4.92 19.86 -2.27
CA PRO A 33 -4.90 18.43 -2.03
C PRO A 33 -3.77 18.01 -1.10
N LYS A 34 -4.03 16.99 -0.28
CA LYS A 34 -3.08 16.45 0.70
C LYS A 34 -2.74 14.99 0.38
N ALA A 35 -1.48 14.64 0.54
CA ALA A 35 -1.02 13.27 0.50
C ALA A 35 -0.35 12.89 1.81
N PHE A 36 -0.88 11.86 2.48
CA PHE A 36 -0.28 11.26 3.66
C PHE A 36 0.36 9.92 3.28
N LEU A 37 1.67 9.82 3.44
CA LEU A 37 2.38 8.55 3.28
C LEU A 37 2.49 7.89 4.65
N LEU A 38 1.94 6.67 4.77
CA LEU A 38 1.99 5.89 6.00
C LEU A 38 3.07 4.83 5.89
N GLY A 39 4.11 4.97 6.70
CA GLY A 39 5.23 4.05 6.74
C GLY A 39 5.27 3.19 8.00
N GLY A 40 5.99 2.08 7.92
CA GLY A 40 6.26 1.23 9.09
C GLY A 40 6.28 -0.26 8.76
N GLN A 41 6.88 -1.04 9.66
CA GLN A 41 7.01 -2.48 9.47
C GLN A 41 5.63 -3.18 9.40
N PRO A 42 5.55 -4.35 8.75
CA PRO A 42 4.33 -5.16 8.79
C PRO A 42 3.90 -5.45 10.23
N GLY A 43 2.61 -5.30 10.52
CA GLY A 43 2.08 -5.51 11.89
C GLY A 43 2.29 -4.34 12.86
N ALA A 44 2.87 -3.21 12.45
CA ALA A 44 3.10 -2.07 13.34
C ALA A 44 1.83 -1.29 13.74
N GLY A 45 0.70 -1.49 13.04
CA GLY A 45 -0.54 -0.79 13.36
C GLY A 45 -0.88 0.37 12.43
N LYS A 46 -0.30 0.44 11.23
CA LYS A 46 -0.58 1.49 10.23
C LYS A 46 -2.07 1.68 9.94
N SER A 47 -2.84 0.60 9.82
CA SER A 47 -4.28 0.68 9.56
C SER A 47 -5.08 1.35 10.68
N ALA A 48 -4.60 1.29 11.94
CA ALA A 48 -5.22 2.03 13.03
C ALA A 48 -4.98 3.55 12.87
N LEU A 49 -3.76 3.93 12.50
CA LEU A 49 -3.42 5.32 12.20
C LEU A 49 -4.20 5.85 10.99
N GLU A 50 -4.30 5.04 9.93
CA GLU A 50 -5.11 5.36 8.75
C GLU A 50 -6.57 5.67 9.12
N ASN A 51 -7.19 4.82 9.93
CA ASN A 51 -8.57 5.03 10.39
C ASN A 51 -8.72 6.33 11.20
N MET A 52 -7.72 6.71 11.96
CA MET A 52 -7.73 7.97 12.70
C MET A 52 -7.62 9.20 11.78
N ILE A 53 -6.76 9.13 10.76
CA ILE A 53 -6.59 10.21 9.78
C ILE A 53 -7.82 10.33 8.88
N ASN A 54 -8.38 9.20 8.45
CA ASN A 54 -9.48 9.14 7.48
C ASN A 54 -10.86 8.97 8.11
N ILE A 55 -11.07 9.48 9.33
CA ILE A 55 -12.31 9.33 10.08
C ILE A 55 -13.54 9.86 9.32
N GLU A 56 -13.36 10.88 8.48
CA GLU A 56 -14.41 11.47 7.66
C GLU A 56 -14.48 10.88 6.25
N ASN A 57 -13.68 9.85 5.95
CA ASN A 57 -13.59 9.20 4.62
C ASN A 57 -13.33 10.18 3.46
N LYS A 58 -12.53 11.23 3.70
CA LYS A 58 -12.17 12.26 2.72
C LYS A 58 -10.94 11.92 1.88
N TYR A 59 -10.22 10.87 2.23
CA TYR A 59 -8.98 10.44 1.59
C TYR A 59 -9.19 9.13 0.83
N VAL A 60 -8.66 9.07 -0.39
CA VAL A 60 -8.51 7.81 -1.11
C VAL A 60 -7.38 7.03 -0.46
N SER A 61 -7.71 5.90 0.15
CA SER A 61 -6.69 4.99 0.67
C SER A 61 -6.15 4.10 -0.45
N ILE A 62 -4.84 4.11 -0.63
CA ILE A 62 -4.12 3.33 -1.65
C ILE A 62 -3.13 2.41 -0.96
N SER A 63 -3.46 1.12 -0.95
CA SER A 63 -2.59 0.05 -0.45
C SER A 63 -2.53 -1.09 -1.46
N GLY A 64 -1.33 -1.53 -1.83
CA GLY A 64 -1.17 -2.60 -2.82
C GLY A 64 -1.90 -3.89 -2.44
N ASP A 65 -2.04 -4.16 -1.15
CA ASP A 65 -2.73 -5.35 -0.67
C ASP A 65 -4.23 -5.37 -1.03
N ASP A 66 -4.88 -4.21 -1.10
CA ASP A 66 -6.32 -4.11 -1.37
C ASP A 66 -6.68 -4.45 -2.81
N TYR A 67 -5.71 -4.31 -3.72
CA TYR A 67 -5.94 -4.55 -5.15
C TYR A 67 -5.65 -5.98 -5.58
N ARG A 68 -5.02 -6.81 -4.74
CA ARG A 68 -4.73 -8.22 -5.06
C ARG A 68 -5.98 -9.03 -5.39
N LYS A 69 -7.08 -8.75 -4.70
CA LYS A 69 -8.38 -9.43 -4.92
C LYS A 69 -9.00 -9.21 -6.30
N PHE A 70 -8.57 -8.17 -7.01
CA PHE A 70 -9.02 -7.87 -8.37
C PHE A 70 -8.20 -8.60 -9.45
N HIS A 71 -7.16 -9.33 -9.06
CA HIS A 71 -6.38 -10.14 -9.99
C HIS A 71 -7.23 -11.27 -10.56
N PRO A 72 -7.25 -11.49 -11.88
CA PRO A 72 -8.14 -12.47 -12.51
C PRO A 72 -7.95 -13.91 -11.99
N LEU A 73 -6.74 -14.23 -11.56
CA LEU A 73 -6.41 -15.55 -11.01
C LEU A 73 -6.33 -15.57 -9.47
N TYR A 74 -6.85 -14.56 -8.78
CA TYR A 74 -6.66 -14.41 -7.33
C TYR A 74 -7.03 -15.66 -6.54
N ASP A 75 -8.24 -16.18 -6.74
CA ASP A 75 -8.72 -17.36 -6.00
C ASP A 75 -7.93 -18.63 -6.38
N LYS A 76 -7.60 -18.79 -7.66
CA LYS A 76 -6.78 -19.92 -8.13
C LYS A 76 -5.39 -19.91 -7.52
N LEU A 77 -4.73 -18.74 -7.52
CA LEU A 77 -3.39 -18.58 -6.93
C LEU A 77 -3.41 -18.84 -5.42
N ASN A 78 -4.44 -18.38 -4.71
CA ASN A 78 -4.58 -18.66 -3.29
C ASN A 78 -4.81 -20.15 -2.98
N LYS A 79 -5.60 -20.85 -3.81
CA LYS A 79 -5.81 -22.30 -3.66
C LYS A 79 -4.53 -23.09 -3.89
N ILE A 80 -3.72 -22.70 -4.88
CA ILE A 80 -2.51 -23.44 -5.27
C ILE A 80 -1.34 -23.11 -4.33
N TYR A 81 -1.12 -21.83 -4.01
CA TYR A 81 0.09 -21.37 -3.33
C TYR A 81 -0.14 -20.95 -1.87
N GLY A 82 -1.39 -20.90 -1.40
CA GLY A 82 -1.74 -20.57 -0.02
C GLY A 82 -1.04 -19.28 0.45
N LYS A 83 -0.26 -19.41 1.52
CA LYS A 83 0.49 -18.29 2.12
C LYS A 83 1.46 -17.58 1.17
N ASP A 84 1.92 -18.24 0.11
CA ASP A 84 2.86 -17.69 -0.87
C ASP A 84 2.18 -17.01 -2.05
N ALA A 85 0.86 -17.04 -2.17
CA ALA A 85 0.08 -16.46 -3.27
C ALA A 85 0.36 -14.96 -3.52
N SER A 86 0.72 -14.23 -2.47
CA SER A 86 1.07 -12.81 -2.56
C SER A 86 2.26 -12.52 -3.50
N LYS A 87 3.17 -13.47 -3.67
CA LYS A 87 4.32 -13.37 -4.58
C LYS A 87 3.87 -13.28 -6.04
N TYR A 88 2.81 -14.00 -6.39
CA TYR A 88 2.26 -14.08 -7.76
C TYR A 88 1.33 -12.93 -8.12
N THR A 89 0.86 -12.18 -7.14
CA THR A 89 0.01 -11.00 -7.34
C THR A 89 0.75 -9.68 -7.11
N GLN A 90 2.05 -9.72 -6.83
CA GLN A 90 2.83 -8.54 -6.47
C GLN A 90 2.92 -7.53 -7.63
N LYS A 91 3.19 -8.01 -8.85
CA LYS A 91 3.29 -7.15 -10.04
C LYS A 91 1.96 -6.45 -10.31
N TRP A 92 0.86 -7.20 -10.32
CA TRP A 92 -0.49 -6.66 -10.45
C TRP A 92 -0.77 -5.54 -9.44
N SER A 93 -0.52 -5.82 -8.16
CA SER A 93 -0.81 -4.83 -7.11
C SER A 93 0.06 -3.59 -7.21
N GLY A 94 1.32 -3.74 -7.61
CA GLY A 94 2.24 -2.62 -7.84
C GLY A 94 1.80 -1.75 -9.01
N GLU A 95 1.51 -2.34 -10.16
CA GLU A 95 1.00 -1.61 -11.32
C GLU A 95 -0.33 -0.90 -10.99
N MET A 96 -1.24 -1.54 -10.25
CA MET A 96 -2.51 -0.92 -9.85
C MET A 96 -2.28 0.31 -8.97
N VAL A 97 -1.38 0.24 -8.01
CA VAL A 97 -1.00 1.39 -7.18
C VAL A 97 -0.47 2.53 -8.03
N GLU A 98 0.47 2.26 -8.96
CA GLU A 98 1.06 3.29 -9.82
C GLU A 98 0.01 4.00 -10.69
N TYR A 99 -0.90 3.24 -11.31
CA TYR A 99 -1.98 3.79 -12.12
C TYR A 99 -2.96 4.63 -11.30
N LEU A 100 -3.33 4.15 -10.11
CA LEU A 100 -4.25 4.88 -9.23
C LEU A 100 -3.62 6.15 -8.64
N LEU A 101 -2.32 6.14 -8.31
CA LEU A 101 -1.61 7.33 -7.87
C LEU A 101 -1.55 8.40 -8.98
N LYS A 102 -1.34 7.96 -10.24
CA LYS A 102 -1.36 8.87 -11.38
C LYS A 102 -2.74 9.54 -11.55
N GLU A 103 -3.82 8.76 -11.46
CA GLU A 103 -5.18 9.32 -11.55
C GLU A 103 -5.52 10.19 -10.33
N ALA A 104 -5.11 9.79 -9.12
CA ALA A 104 -5.34 10.59 -7.91
C ALA A 104 -4.69 11.98 -8.02
N ARG A 105 -3.45 12.06 -8.54
CA ARG A 105 -2.76 13.33 -8.80
C ARG A 105 -3.50 14.18 -9.86
N LYS A 106 -3.97 13.55 -10.93
CA LYS A 106 -4.74 14.22 -11.99
C LYS A 106 -6.07 14.78 -11.50
N GLU A 107 -6.79 13.99 -10.72
CA GLU A 107 -8.10 14.34 -10.17
C GLU A 107 -8.00 15.21 -8.89
N LYS A 108 -6.79 15.46 -8.39
CA LYS A 108 -6.54 16.24 -7.16
C LYS A 108 -7.27 15.68 -5.92
N TRP A 109 -7.32 14.37 -5.77
CA TRP A 109 -7.90 13.76 -4.57
C TRP A 109 -6.95 13.84 -3.38
N ASN A 110 -7.48 13.96 -2.19
CA ASN A 110 -6.70 13.66 -1.00
C ASN A 110 -6.34 12.18 -0.96
N VAL A 111 -5.09 11.86 -0.62
CA VAL A 111 -4.56 10.48 -0.70
C VAL A 111 -3.95 10.05 0.62
N ILE A 112 -4.20 8.81 1.01
CA ILE A 112 -3.38 8.08 1.99
C ILE A 112 -2.70 6.94 1.22
N LEU A 113 -1.37 6.93 1.21
CA LEU A 113 -0.56 5.88 0.58
C LEU A 113 0.13 5.04 1.65
N GLU A 114 -0.24 3.76 1.77
CA GLU A 114 0.40 2.84 2.70
C GLU A 114 1.64 2.17 2.09
N GLY A 115 2.75 2.17 2.83
CA GLY A 115 3.99 1.51 2.46
C GLY A 115 4.73 0.93 3.66
N THR A 116 5.77 0.14 3.40
CA THR A 116 6.59 -0.48 4.47
C THR A 116 7.88 0.27 4.77
N LEU A 117 8.24 1.28 3.99
CA LEU A 117 9.53 1.97 4.05
C LEU A 117 10.75 1.02 3.92
N ARG A 118 10.57 -0.09 3.20
CA ARG A 118 11.65 -1.05 2.92
C ARG A 118 12.82 -0.43 2.15
N LYS A 119 12.54 0.60 1.35
CA LYS A 119 13.48 1.40 0.58
C LYS A 119 13.10 2.87 0.71
N ALA A 120 14.07 3.74 0.86
CA ALA A 120 13.87 5.17 1.00
C ALA A 120 13.45 5.87 -0.31
N GLU A 121 13.90 5.35 -1.45
CA GLU A 121 13.71 5.98 -2.76
C GLU A 121 12.23 6.06 -3.16
N LEU A 122 11.44 5.04 -2.80
CA LEU A 122 10.02 5.00 -3.18
C LEU A 122 9.21 6.14 -2.56
N PRO A 123 9.17 6.29 -1.22
CA PRO A 123 8.41 7.38 -0.61
C PRO A 123 8.96 8.77 -1.00
N ILE A 124 10.28 8.91 -1.20
CA ILE A 124 10.87 10.17 -1.67
C ILE A 124 10.38 10.51 -3.08
N ARG A 125 10.36 9.56 -4.00
CA ARG A 125 9.84 9.75 -5.36
C ARG A 125 8.38 10.15 -5.33
N GLU A 126 7.54 9.39 -4.61
CA GLU A 126 6.11 9.68 -4.54
C GLU A 126 5.84 11.06 -3.91
N ALA A 127 6.60 11.45 -2.87
CA ALA A 127 6.46 12.76 -2.25
C ALA A 127 6.80 13.89 -3.25
N LYS A 128 7.88 13.75 -4.03
CA LYS A 128 8.23 14.70 -5.08
C LYS A 128 7.16 14.80 -6.16
N ASP A 129 6.69 13.64 -6.66
CA ASP A 129 5.63 13.57 -7.67
C ASP A 129 4.33 14.24 -7.17
N PHE A 130 3.97 14.07 -5.90
CA PHE A 130 2.82 14.76 -5.31
C PHE A 130 3.05 16.26 -5.22
N LYS A 131 4.21 16.71 -4.72
CA LYS A 131 4.53 18.15 -4.62
C LYS A 131 4.54 18.85 -5.98
N GLU A 132 5.10 18.23 -7.00
CA GLU A 132 5.08 18.74 -8.38
C GLU A 132 3.66 18.89 -8.91
N ASN A 133 2.71 18.12 -8.37
CA ASN A 133 1.29 18.23 -8.66
C ASN A 133 0.52 19.12 -7.67
N GLY A 134 1.20 19.93 -6.83
CA GLY A 134 0.59 20.92 -5.96
C GLY A 134 -0.03 20.38 -4.68
N TYR A 135 0.43 19.22 -4.20
CA TYR A 135 0.02 18.65 -2.91
C TYR A 135 0.90 19.15 -1.76
N SER A 136 0.32 19.28 -0.57
CA SER A 136 1.10 19.15 0.66
C SER A 136 1.30 17.67 0.99
N VAL A 137 2.50 17.29 1.44
CA VAL A 137 2.88 15.88 1.60
C VAL A 137 3.51 15.65 2.96
N GLU A 138 2.89 14.81 3.76
CA GLU A 138 3.37 14.45 5.09
C GLU A 138 3.67 12.95 5.17
N LEU A 139 4.72 12.59 5.93
CA LEU A 139 5.05 11.21 6.24
C LEU A 139 4.74 10.88 7.69
N TYR A 140 3.91 9.89 7.90
CA TYR A 140 3.63 9.32 9.20
C TYR A 140 4.25 7.94 9.32
N VAL A 141 4.99 7.69 10.38
CA VAL A 141 5.69 6.41 10.58
C VAL A 141 5.28 5.76 11.88
N VAL A 142 4.86 4.51 11.79
CA VAL A 142 4.54 3.68 12.96
C VAL A 142 5.64 2.64 13.13
N VAL A 143 6.39 2.74 14.22
CA VAL A 143 7.45 1.79 14.58
C VAL A 143 7.15 1.23 15.96
N VAL A 144 7.22 -0.08 16.08
CA VAL A 144 7.05 -0.81 17.34
C VAL A 144 8.16 -1.87 17.49
N LYS A 145 8.29 -2.46 18.68
CA LYS A 145 9.24 -3.54 18.90
C LYS A 145 9.06 -4.66 17.85
N PRO A 146 10.14 -5.17 17.25
CA PRO A 146 10.09 -6.18 16.18
C PRO A 146 9.23 -7.39 16.52
N GLU A 147 9.38 -7.91 17.75
CA GLU A 147 8.65 -9.10 18.22
C GLU A 147 7.14 -8.83 18.27
N LYS A 148 6.75 -7.62 18.73
CA LYS A 148 5.34 -7.21 18.81
C LYS A 148 4.73 -7.13 17.41
N SER A 149 5.42 -6.50 16.47
CA SER A 149 4.92 -6.36 15.10
C SER A 149 4.86 -7.70 14.36
N TYR A 150 5.86 -8.57 14.57
CA TYR A 150 5.83 -9.90 13.96
C TYR A 150 4.68 -10.74 14.53
N LEU A 151 4.49 -10.75 15.85
CA LEU A 151 3.36 -11.45 16.49
C LEU A 151 2.01 -10.93 15.95
N ALA A 152 1.88 -9.63 15.77
CA ALA A 152 0.66 -9.04 15.18
C ALA A 152 0.41 -9.49 13.72
N THR A 153 1.46 -9.79 12.94
CA THR A 153 1.28 -10.39 11.60
C THR A 153 0.75 -11.81 11.67
N LEU A 154 1.21 -12.60 12.64
CA LEU A 154 0.75 -13.97 12.85
C LEU A 154 -0.70 -13.98 13.35
N GLN A 155 -1.02 -13.15 14.34
CA GLN A 155 -2.37 -13.00 14.85
C GLN A 155 -3.36 -12.61 13.73
N ARG A 156 -3.00 -11.63 12.90
CA ARG A 156 -3.81 -11.24 11.74
C ARG A 156 -4.04 -12.40 10.77
N TYR A 157 -3.02 -13.22 10.52
CA TYR A 157 -3.15 -14.41 9.67
C TYR A 157 -4.18 -15.39 10.22
N GLU A 158 -4.08 -15.73 11.51
CA GLU A 158 -5.03 -16.62 12.20
C GLU A 158 -6.46 -16.04 12.22
N GLU A 159 -6.61 -14.75 12.52
CA GLU A 159 -7.92 -14.07 12.48
C GLU A 159 -8.56 -14.12 11.09
N MET A 160 -7.76 -14.04 10.03
CA MET A 160 -8.28 -14.15 8.65
C MET A 160 -8.79 -15.57 8.37
N ILE A 161 -8.12 -16.60 8.87
CA ILE A 161 -8.58 -18.00 8.78
C ILE A 161 -9.92 -18.17 9.51
N VAL A 162 -9.98 -17.73 10.76
CA VAL A 162 -11.21 -17.83 11.59
C VAL A 162 -12.39 -17.13 10.95
N ARG A 163 -12.16 -15.99 10.29
CA ARG A 163 -13.20 -15.21 9.60
C ARG A 163 -13.50 -15.71 8.19
N CYS A 164 -13.07 -16.91 7.82
CA CYS A 164 -13.21 -17.50 6.48
C CYS A 164 -12.76 -16.57 5.34
N ARG A 165 -11.72 -15.76 5.59
CA ARG A 165 -11.08 -14.91 4.58
C ARG A 165 -9.88 -15.64 4.00
N ILE A 166 -9.46 -15.23 2.81
CA ILE A 166 -8.20 -15.70 2.24
C ILE A 166 -7.04 -15.12 3.07
N PRO A 167 -6.31 -15.96 3.84
CA PRO A 167 -5.31 -15.47 4.76
C PRO A 167 -4.05 -15.06 4.03
N ARG A 168 -3.44 -13.95 4.49
CA ARG A 168 -2.17 -13.44 3.95
C ARG A 168 -1.10 -13.54 5.02
N MET A 169 -0.08 -14.35 4.74
CA MET A 169 1.09 -14.45 5.61
C MET A 169 2.12 -13.38 5.23
N THR A 170 2.68 -12.71 6.22
CA THR A 170 3.89 -11.90 6.05
C THR A 170 5.10 -12.80 6.27
N PRO A 171 5.93 -13.08 5.27
CA PRO A 171 7.14 -13.86 5.48
C PRO A 171 8.06 -13.19 6.51
N LYS A 172 8.65 -13.98 7.39
CA LYS A 172 9.54 -13.45 8.45
C LYS A 172 10.71 -12.67 7.86
N GLU A 173 11.30 -13.18 6.79
CA GLU A 173 12.42 -12.53 6.10
C GLU A 173 12.03 -11.14 5.57
N HIS A 174 10.78 -10.99 5.11
CA HIS A 174 10.29 -9.68 4.64
C HIS A 174 10.09 -8.72 5.82
N HIS A 175 9.52 -9.21 6.93
CA HIS A 175 9.36 -8.43 8.15
C HIS A 175 10.73 -7.95 8.67
N ASP A 176 11.68 -8.88 8.83
CA ASP A 176 13.01 -8.60 9.37
C ASP A 176 13.80 -7.64 8.47
N LEU A 177 13.68 -7.79 7.14
CA LEU A 177 14.29 -6.87 6.19
C LEU A 177 13.80 -5.42 6.38
N VAL A 178 12.50 -5.23 6.61
CA VAL A 178 11.95 -3.89 6.87
C VAL A 178 12.45 -3.37 8.20
N VAL A 179 12.40 -4.18 9.26
CA VAL A 179 12.84 -3.79 10.61
C VAL A 179 14.31 -3.35 10.61
N ASN A 180 15.18 -4.12 9.95
CA ASN A 180 16.61 -3.84 9.93
C ASN A 180 16.97 -2.57 9.14
N ASN A 181 16.17 -2.21 8.14
CA ASN A 181 16.48 -1.08 7.27
C ASN A 181 15.67 0.20 7.59
N ILE A 182 14.65 0.12 8.42
CA ILE A 182 13.72 1.25 8.60
C ILE A 182 14.42 2.48 9.21
N GLY A 183 15.38 2.27 10.12
CA GLY A 183 16.14 3.36 10.74
C GLY A 183 16.94 4.15 9.71
N ASP A 184 17.80 3.44 8.95
CA ASP A 184 18.64 4.05 7.92
C ASP A 184 17.80 4.71 6.81
N ASN A 185 16.71 4.04 6.40
CA ASN A 185 15.78 4.60 5.43
C ASN A 185 15.09 5.86 5.91
N LEU A 186 14.74 5.95 7.19
CA LEU A 186 14.16 7.18 7.77
C LEU A 186 15.16 8.33 7.80
N GLU A 187 16.42 8.06 8.08
CA GLU A 187 17.49 9.07 8.02
C GLU A 187 17.66 9.61 6.59
N ILE A 188 17.70 8.72 5.58
CA ILE A 188 17.76 9.11 4.18
C ILE A 188 16.53 9.94 3.77
N ILE A 189 15.33 9.52 4.17
CA ILE A 189 14.08 10.23 3.89
C ILE A 189 14.09 11.62 4.54
N TYR A 190 14.46 11.73 5.81
CA TYR A 190 14.55 12.99 6.52
C TYR A 190 15.52 13.96 5.84
N ASN A 191 16.71 13.48 5.47
CA ASN A 191 17.73 14.29 4.81
C ASN A 191 17.34 14.71 3.39
N SER A 192 16.43 13.99 2.74
CA SER A 192 15.95 14.31 1.39
C SER A 192 15.12 15.60 1.32
N LYS A 193 14.54 16.06 2.46
CA LYS A 193 13.62 17.21 2.54
C LYS A 193 12.40 17.09 1.58
N ALA A 194 12.01 15.87 1.23
CA ALA A 194 10.92 15.63 0.30
C ALA A 194 9.52 15.86 0.91
N PHE A 195 9.41 15.86 2.24
CA PHE A 195 8.16 16.04 2.98
C PHE A 195 8.07 17.43 3.62
N ASP A 196 6.86 17.86 3.94
CA ASP A 196 6.56 19.12 4.63
C ASP A 196 6.82 19.00 6.13
#